data_d6e139a84a751966a2f179188431bfb0
#
_entry.id   d6e139a84a751966a2f179188431bfb0
#
_cell.length_a   1.000
_cell.length_b   1.000
_cell.length_c   1.000
_cell.angle_alpha   90.00
_cell.angle_beta   90.00
_cell.angle_gamma   90.00
#
_symmetry.space_group_name_H-M   'P 1'
#
loop_
_entity.id
_entity.type
_entity.pdbx_description
1 polymer ?
#
loop_
_entity_poly.entity_id
_entity_poly.type
_entity_poly.pdbx_seq_one_letter_code
_entity_poly.pdbx_strand_id
1 'polypeptide(L)'
;MKYRMARYLQCVVRFQENMVQKKNHILVPFLMAAAALLLCAGRVYAQNEGYDVFIPIAKYIRQGDADKLSAWFDDNLEISVISNTSDSSKNQAKQILKSFFASYSPRGFDITHTAGRSNMKYAVGRLNAGGETFEVTIFVSFRQSTYKIQQLKILREK
;
A
#
# COMPACT_ATOMS: atom_id res chain seq x y z
N MET A 1 -7.47 -61.32 -53.82
CA MET A 1 -7.12 -59.87 -53.85
C MET A 1 -7.76 -59.05 -52.67
N LYS A 2 -8.78 -59.53 -51.98
CA LYS A 2 -9.49 -58.75 -50.93
C LYS A 2 -8.76 -58.61 -49.57
N TYR A 3 -7.87 -59.52 -49.21
CA TYR A 3 -7.21 -59.49 -47.87
C TYR A 3 -5.98 -58.55 -47.79
N ARG A 4 -5.45 -58.07 -48.88
CA ARG A 4 -4.36 -57.09 -48.84
C ARG A 4 -4.83 -55.68 -48.57
N MET A 5 -6.03 -55.33 -49.00
CA MET A 5 -6.60 -54.00 -48.82
C MET A 5 -7.04 -53.73 -47.37
N ALA A 6 -7.54 -54.77 -46.69
CA ALA A 6 -7.96 -54.65 -45.31
C ALA A 6 -6.79 -54.36 -44.34
N ARG A 7 -5.60 -54.92 -44.59
CA ARG A 7 -4.40 -54.65 -43.76
C ARG A 7 -3.82 -53.25 -43.98
N TYR A 8 -3.95 -52.70 -45.20
CA TYR A 8 -3.53 -51.31 -45.47
C TYR A 8 -4.43 -50.30 -44.73
N LEU A 9 -5.74 -50.51 -44.75
CA LEU A 9 -6.69 -49.65 -44.04
C LEU A 9 -6.47 -49.69 -42.53
N GLN A 10 -6.21 -50.85 -41.89
CA GLN A 10 -5.92 -50.95 -40.49
C GLN A 10 -4.58 -50.27 -40.08
N CYS A 11 -3.60 -50.33 -41.00
CA CYS A 11 -2.29 -49.67 -40.72
C CYS A 11 -2.41 -48.13 -40.78
N VAL A 12 -3.22 -47.60 -41.71
CA VAL A 12 -3.46 -46.14 -41.85
C VAL A 12 -4.28 -45.61 -40.69
N VAL A 13 -5.32 -46.33 -40.24
CA VAL A 13 -6.16 -45.93 -39.10
C VAL A 13 -5.33 -45.91 -37.82
N ARG A 14 -4.49 -46.93 -37.57
CA ARG A 14 -3.62 -47.00 -36.39
C ARG A 14 -2.52 -45.94 -36.40
N PHE A 15 -2.09 -45.50 -37.59
CA PHE A 15 -1.13 -44.40 -37.72
C PHE A 15 -1.77 -43.04 -37.43
N GLN A 16 -3.03 -42.84 -37.79
CA GLN A 16 -3.80 -41.66 -37.46
C GLN A 16 -4.09 -41.55 -35.98
N GLU A 17 -4.48 -42.63 -35.32
CA GLU A 17 -4.73 -42.65 -33.88
C GLU A 17 -3.48 -42.33 -33.08
N ASN A 18 -2.31 -42.85 -33.43
CA ASN A 18 -1.05 -42.55 -32.79
C ASN A 18 -0.57 -41.09 -32.96
N MET A 19 -0.91 -40.46 -34.08
CA MET A 19 -0.57 -39.03 -34.30
C MET A 19 -1.46 -38.09 -33.48
N VAL A 20 -2.74 -38.42 -33.32
CA VAL A 20 -3.67 -37.62 -32.49
C VAL A 20 -3.35 -37.73 -31.00
N GLN A 21 -3.01 -38.95 -30.54
CA GLN A 21 -2.63 -39.16 -29.13
C GLN A 21 -1.32 -38.45 -28.76
N LYS A 22 -0.33 -38.41 -29.67
CA LYS A 22 0.98 -37.77 -29.38
C LYS A 22 0.87 -36.25 -29.34
N LYS A 23 -0.13 -35.65 -30.01
CA LYS A 23 -0.35 -34.19 -29.99
C LYS A 23 -0.99 -33.70 -28.70
N ASN A 24 -1.81 -34.54 -28.04
CA ASN A 24 -2.54 -34.19 -26.83
C ASN A 24 -1.66 -34.29 -25.55
N HIS A 25 -0.61 -35.12 -25.57
CA HIS A 25 0.30 -35.26 -24.41
C HIS A 25 1.25 -34.05 -24.21
N ILE A 26 1.45 -33.23 -25.24
CA ILE A 26 2.30 -32.04 -25.17
C ILE A 26 1.46 -30.78 -24.86
N LEU A 27 0.20 -30.73 -25.34
CA LEU A 27 -0.69 -29.58 -25.14
C LEU A 27 -1.25 -29.48 -23.74
N VAL A 28 -1.57 -30.60 -23.09
CA VAL A 28 -2.15 -30.62 -21.75
C VAL A 28 -1.19 -30.07 -20.66
N PRO A 29 0.09 -30.48 -20.60
CA PRO A 29 1.02 -29.92 -19.60
C PRO A 29 1.33 -28.43 -19.87
N PHE A 30 1.32 -27.99 -21.15
CA PHE A 30 1.52 -26.57 -21.49
C PHE A 30 0.33 -25.68 -21.05
N LEU A 31 -0.90 -26.18 -21.22
CA LEU A 31 -2.12 -25.50 -20.75
C LEU A 31 -2.18 -25.46 -19.21
N MET A 32 -1.77 -26.53 -18.53
CA MET A 32 -1.71 -26.58 -17.06
C MET A 32 -0.61 -25.67 -16.52
N ALA A 33 0.53 -25.57 -17.17
CA ALA A 33 1.62 -24.66 -16.80
C ALA A 33 1.23 -23.19 -17.01
N ALA A 34 0.52 -22.88 -18.12
CA ALA A 34 0.01 -21.54 -18.36
C ALA A 34 -1.08 -21.11 -17.37
N ALA A 35 -1.97 -22.04 -16.99
CA ALA A 35 -2.98 -21.80 -15.95
C ALA A 35 -2.36 -21.59 -14.56
N ALA A 36 -1.30 -22.33 -14.21
CA ALA A 36 -0.56 -22.15 -12.95
C ALA A 36 0.18 -20.81 -12.90
N LEU A 37 0.73 -20.34 -14.02
CA LEU A 37 1.37 -19.01 -14.13
C LEU A 37 0.36 -17.87 -13.98
N LEU A 38 -0.86 -18.01 -14.52
CA LEU A 38 -1.93 -17.02 -14.37
C LEU A 38 -2.48 -16.95 -12.93
N LEU A 39 -2.48 -18.06 -12.18
CA LEU A 39 -2.88 -18.08 -10.77
C LEU A 39 -1.81 -17.47 -9.83
N CYS A 40 -0.54 -17.47 -10.21
CA CYS A 40 0.52 -16.80 -9.45
C CYS A 40 0.55 -15.29 -9.67
N ALA A 41 0.09 -14.78 -10.81
CA ALA A 41 0.06 -13.35 -11.10
C ALA A 41 -0.96 -12.55 -10.26
N GLY A 42 -1.97 -13.23 -9.69
CA GLY A 42 -3.02 -12.60 -8.88
C GLY A 42 -2.64 -12.28 -7.43
N ARG A 43 -1.44 -12.64 -6.95
CA ARG A 43 -1.06 -12.45 -5.54
C ARG A 43 -0.12 -11.28 -5.25
N VAL A 44 0.24 -10.50 -6.25
CA VAL A 44 1.20 -9.38 -6.08
C VAL A 44 0.53 -8.06 -5.70
N TYR A 45 -0.80 -7.95 -5.78
CA TYR A 45 -1.51 -6.69 -5.51
C TYR A 45 -2.01 -6.49 -4.07
N ALA A 46 -1.74 -7.41 -3.14
CA ALA A 46 -2.33 -7.38 -1.79
C ALA A 46 -1.45 -6.71 -0.71
N GLN A 47 -0.34 -6.05 -1.05
CA GLN A 47 0.58 -5.46 -0.04
C GLN A 47 0.66 -3.94 -0.01
N ASN A 48 -0.13 -3.21 -0.81
CA ASN A 48 -0.02 -1.75 -0.87
C ASN A 48 -1.17 -0.98 -0.19
N GLU A 49 -2.14 -1.64 0.44
CA GLU A 49 -3.23 -0.93 1.16
C GLU A 49 -2.76 -0.18 2.42
N GLY A 50 -1.49 -0.39 2.85
CA GLY A 50 -0.92 0.25 4.02
C GLY A 50 -0.42 1.68 3.83
N TYR A 51 -0.05 2.04 2.61
CA TYR A 51 0.70 3.27 2.34
C TYR A 51 -0.19 4.44 1.92
N ASP A 52 -1.35 4.19 1.34
CA ASP A 52 -2.16 5.22 0.69
C ASP A 52 -2.66 6.30 1.66
N VAL A 53 -2.97 5.93 2.91
CA VAL A 53 -3.45 6.89 3.92
C VAL A 53 -2.41 7.96 4.26
N PHE A 54 -1.13 7.64 4.19
CA PHE A 54 -0.06 8.57 4.55
C PHE A 54 0.34 9.51 3.41
N ILE A 55 0.02 9.20 2.17
CA ILE A 55 0.32 10.05 1.01
C ILE A 55 -0.31 11.43 1.14
N PRO A 56 -1.64 11.58 1.33
CA PRO A 56 -2.25 12.89 1.51
C PRO A 56 -1.82 13.57 2.80
N ILE A 57 -1.64 12.83 3.89
CA ILE A 57 -1.16 13.38 5.17
C ILE A 57 0.24 13.98 4.99
N ALA A 58 1.17 13.24 4.39
CA ALA A 58 2.53 13.72 4.11
C ALA A 58 2.53 14.97 3.23
N LYS A 59 1.67 15.00 2.21
CA LYS A 59 1.51 16.18 1.35
C LYS A 59 1.14 17.43 2.16
N TYR A 60 0.17 17.33 3.07
CA TYR A 60 -0.28 18.49 3.85
C TYR A 60 0.75 18.93 4.89
N ILE A 61 1.51 18.00 5.50
CA ILE A 61 2.63 18.32 6.37
C ILE A 61 3.73 19.06 5.58
N ARG A 62 4.09 18.55 4.40
CA ARG A 62 5.09 19.20 3.52
C ARG A 62 4.68 20.60 3.10
N GLN A 63 3.38 20.85 2.92
CA GLN A 63 2.83 22.15 2.56
C GLN A 63 2.61 23.08 3.75
N GLY A 64 2.68 22.59 4.99
CA GLY A 64 2.31 23.35 6.18
C GLY A 64 0.83 23.66 6.26
N ASP A 65 -0.01 22.89 5.56
CA ASP A 65 -1.44 23.13 5.47
C ASP A 65 -2.19 22.45 6.63
N ALA A 66 -2.19 23.11 7.79
CA ALA A 66 -2.86 22.60 8.98
C ALA A 66 -4.38 22.49 8.82
N ASP A 67 -4.98 23.29 7.96
CA ASP A 67 -6.43 23.23 7.71
C ASP A 67 -6.79 21.93 7.00
N LYS A 68 -6.12 21.59 5.91
CA LYS A 68 -6.34 20.32 5.21
C LYS A 68 -5.88 19.11 6.00
N LEU A 69 -4.77 19.22 6.74
CA LEU A 69 -4.29 18.17 7.63
C LEU A 69 -5.32 17.85 8.71
N SER A 70 -5.99 18.88 9.26
CA SER A 70 -7.00 18.71 10.30
C SER A 70 -8.23 17.89 9.86
N ALA A 71 -8.50 17.76 8.57
CA ALA A 71 -9.57 16.88 8.07
C ALA A 71 -9.32 15.40 8.40
N TRP A 72 -8.06 15.03 8.61
CA TRP A 72 -7.62 13.69 8.98
C TRP A 72 -7.62 13.44 10.50
N PHE A 73 -7.80 14.49 11.33
CA PHE A 73 -7.81 14.34 12.78
C PHE A 73 -9.07 13.64 13.26
N ASP A 74 -8.92 12.86 14.33
CA ASP A 74 -10.06 12.45 15.14
C ASP A 74 -10.60 13.65 15.93
N ASP A 75 -11.79 13.53 16.52
CA ASP A 75 -12.39 14.59 17.32
C ASP A 75 -11.52 14.98 18.50
N ASN A 76 -10.84 14.00 19.10
CA ASN A 76 -9.82 14.17 20.11
C ASN A 76 -8.57 13.38 19.72
N LEU A 77 -7.40 14.00 19.79
CA LEU A 77 -6.12 13.38 19.47
C LEU A 77 -5.03 13.88 20.42
N GLU A 78 -4.02 13.04 20.63
CA GLU A 78 -2.80 13.46 21.29
C GLU A 78 -1.90 14.21 20.31
N ILE A 79 -1.53 15.43 20.64
CA ILE A 79 -0.57 16.20 19.87
C ILE A 79 0.65 16.56 20.70
N SER A 80 1.83 16.25 20.19
CA SER A 80 3.13 16.62 20.78
C SER A 80 3.89 17.48 19.80
N VAL A 81 4.23 18.69 20.19
CA VAL A 81 5.03 19.60 19.35
C VAL A 81 6.22 20.08 20.18
N ILE A 82 7.43 19.70 19.74
CA ILE A 82 8.72 19.99 20.38
C ILE A 82 8.77 19.38 21.79
N SER A 83 8.36 20.10 22.81
CA SER A 83 8.38 19.65 24.22
C SER A 83 7.00 19.65 24.88
N ASN A 84 5.97 20.09 24.18
CA ASN A 84 4.62 20.20 24.72
C ASN A 84 3.74 19.07 24.19
N THR A 85 3.17 18.29 25.09
CA THR A 85 2.20 17.22 24.78
C THR A 85 0.86 17.56 25.39
N SER A 86 -0.20 17.42 24.64
CA SER A 86 -1.57 17.62 25.13
C SER A 86 -2.58 16.75 24.39
N ASP A 87 -3.59 16.29 25.13
CA ASP A 87 -4.83 15.81 24.52
C ASP A 87 -5.64 17.02 24.07
N SER A 88 -5.94 17.07 22.80
CA SER A 88 -6.52 18.24 22.16
C SER A 88 -7.70 17.86 21.30
N SER A 89 -8.72 18.70 21.31
CA SER A 89 -9.75 18.63 20.29
C SER A 89 -9.16 18.92 18.91
N LYS A 90 -9.79 18.42 17.87
CA LYS A 90 -9.42 18.65 16.47
C LYS A 90 -9.10 20.13 16.17
N ASN A 91 -9.93 21.06 16.68
CA ASN A 91 -9.72 22.49 16.46
C ASN A 91 -8.51 23.05 17.22
N GLN A 92 -8.26 22.61 18.45
CA GLN A 92 -7.09 23.00 19.22
C GLN A 92 -5.80 22.46 18.56
N ALA A 93 -5.77 21.19 18.18
CA ALA A 93 -4.64 20.60 17.48
C ALA A 93 -4.32 21.31 16.15
N LYS A 94 -5.37 21.72 15.41
CA LYS A 94 -5.20 22.54 14.21
C LYS A 94 -4.52 23.87 14.51
N GLN A 95 -4.90 24.58 15.58
CA GLN A 95 -4.27 25.84 15.94
C GLN A 95 -2.83 25.68 16.41
N ILE A 96 -2.53 24.61 17.17
CA ILE A 96 -1.16 24.28 17.57
C ILE A 96 -0.28 24.07 16.33
N LEU A 97 -0.77 23.34 15.33
CA LEU A 97 -0.02 23.12 14.09
C LEU A 97 0.11 24.38 13.23
N LYS A 98 -0.93 25.23 13.17
CA LYS A 98 -0.80 26.53 12.50
C LYS A 98 0.33 27.36 13.10
N SER A 99 0.38 27.45 14.44
CA SER A 99 1.43 28.19 15.14
C SER A 99 2.81 27.57 14.89
N PHE A 100 2.92 26.23 14.89
CA PHE A 100 4.16 25.53 14.58
C PHE A 100 4.62 25.83 13.14
N PHE A 101 3.77 25.67 12.14
CA PHE A 101 4.13 25.92 10.75
C PHE A 101 4.41 27.39 10.44
N ALA A 102 3.82 28.30 11.19
CA ALA A 102 4.16 29.74 11.11
C ALA A 102 5.57 30.03 11.63
N SER A 103 5.97 29.37 12.71
CA SER A 103 7.32 29.49 13.29
C SER A 103 8.38 28.69 12.54
N TYR A 104 8.01 27.54 12.02
CA TYR A 104 8.87 26.61 11.31
C TYR A 104 8.24 26.28 9.95
N SER A 105 8.50 27.14 8.97
CA SER A 105 7.96 26.93 7.61
C SER A 105 8.51 25.64 7.00
N PRO A 106 7.64 24.66 6.63
CA PRO A 106 8.07 23.42 6.01
C PRO A 106 8.77 23.65 4.67
N ARG A 107 9.87 22.93 4.46
CA ARG A 107 10.62 22.90 3.20
C ARG A 107 10.58 21.51 2.54
N GLY A 108 10.39 20.47 3.33
CA GLY A 108 10.32 19.09 2.87
C GLY A 108 9.87 18.16 3.98
N PHE A 109 9.14 17.12 3.60
CA PHE A 109 8.75 16.03 4.51
C PHE A 109 8.81 14.71 3.76
N ASP A 110 9.51 13.74 4.31
CA ASP A 110 9.66 12.42 3.74
C ASP A 110 9.38 11.36 4.80
N ILE A 111 8.52 10.37 4.46
CA ILE A 111 8.26 9.23 5.32
C ILE A 111 9.43 8.26 5.22
N THR A 112 10.01 7.92 6.37
CA THR A 112 11.17 7.02 6.47
C THR A 112 10.77 5.60 6.85
N HIS A 113 9.66 5.45 7.57
CA HIS A 113 9.17 4.14 8.02
C HIS A 113 7.66 4.14 8.13
N THR A 114 7.04 3.00 7.79
CA THR A 114 5.62 2.75 8.02
C THR A 114 5.43 1.34 8.54
N ALA A 115 4.48 1.15 9.44
CA ALA A 115 4.06 -0.16 9.91
C ALA A 115 2.61 -0.13 10.41
N GLY A 116 2.07 -1.30 10.72
CA GLY A 116 0.75 -1.44 11.31
C GLY A 116 -0.07 -2.56 10.70
N ARG A 117 -1.33 -2.58 11.09
CA ARG A 117 -2.36 -3.53 10.62
C ARG A 117 -3.52 -2.77 10.01
N SER A 118 -4.51 -3.48 9.47
CA SER A 118 -5.67 -2.90 8.80
C SER A 118 -6.46 -1.88 9.64
N ASN A 119 -6.48 -2.01 10.97
CA ASN A 119 -7.22 -1.13 11.87
C ASN A 119 -6.37 -0.03 12.53
N MET A 120 -5.05 -0.16 12.52
CA MET A 120 -4.14 0.81 13.13
C MET A 120 -2.82 0.80 12.37
N LYS A 121 -2.36 1.96 11.94
CA LYS A 121 -1.11 2.14 11.20
C LYS A 121 -0.34 3.32 11.79
N TYR A 122 0.98 3.30 11.63
CA TYR A 122 1.81 4.44 11.96
C TYR A 122 2.85 4.71 10.88
N ALA A 123 3.26 5.95 10.80
CA ALA A 123 4.38 6.39 9.98
C ALA A 123 5.34 7.23 10.82
N VAL A 124 6.61 7.08 10.53
CA VAL A 124 7.67 7.97 11.00
C VAL A 124 8.24 8.67 9.78
N GLY A 125 8.47 9.96 9.88
CA GLY A 125 9.03 10.75 8.81
C GLY A 125 9.94 11.87 9.33
N ARG A 126 10.70 12.46 8.42
CA ARG A 126 11.59 13.58 8.69
C ARG A 126 11.05 14.84 8.04
N LEU A 127 10.83 15.86 8.84
CA LEU A 127 10.36 17.18 8.43
C LEU A 127 11.51 18.18 8.51
N ASN A 128 11.86 18.80 7.39
CA ASN A 128 12.77 19.94 7.35
C ASN A 128 11.93 21.22 7.37
N ALA A 129 12.04 22.01 8.42
CA ALA A 129 11.25 23.22 8.61
C ALA A 129 12.03 24.29 9.38
N GLY A 130 11.96 25.54 8.97
CA GLY A 130 12.61 26.65 9.63
C GLY A 130 14.14 26.55 9.73
N GLY A 131 14.78 25.69 8.94
CA GLY A 131 16.22 25.42 9.01
C GLY A 131 16.61 24.33 10.00
N GLU A 132 15.64 23.69 10.65
CA GLU A 132 15.81 22.59 11.57
C GLU A 132 15.19 21.30 11.03
N THR A 133 15.54 20.19 11.63
CA THR A 133 14.99 18.86 11.31
C THR A 133 14.17 18.33 12.47
N PHE A 134 13.00 17.80 12.17
CA PHE A 134 12.08 17.22 13.13
C PHE A 134 11.72 15.79 12.73
N GLU A 135 11.68 14.90 13.69
CA GLU A 135 11.05 13.61 13.54
C GLU A 135 9.55 13.77 13.76
N VAL A 136 8.77 13.27 12.82
CA VAL A 136 7.32 13.29 12.86
C VAL A 136 6.79 11.86 12.93
N THR A 137 6.07 11.54 14.02
CA THR A 137 5.38 10.26 14.17
C THR A 137 3.88 10.48 14.07
N ILE A 138 3.21 9.69 13.25
CA ILE A 138 1.80 9.78 12.94
C ILE A 138 1.15 8.44 13.22
N PHE A 139 0.20 8.37 14.14
CA PHE A 139 -0.64 7.20 14.36
C PHE A 139 -2.04 7.45 13.81
N VAL A 140 -2.52 6.52 12.99
CA VAL A 140 -3.87 6.52 12.44
C VAL A 140 -4.62 5.27 12.85
N SER A 141 -5.90 5.40 13.15
CA SER A 141 -6.80 4.27 13.35
C SER A 141 -7.98 4.33 12.40
N PHE A 142 -8.48 3.15 12.00
CA PHE A 142 -9.65 3.02 11.16
C PHE A 142 -10.90 3.13 12.03
N ARG A 143 -11.67 4.21 11.83
CA ARG A 143 -12.92 4.48 12.56
C ARG A 143 -13.98 5.02 11.59
N GLN A 144 -15.22 4.62 11.76
CA GLN A 144 -16.33 5.11 10.96
C GLN A 144 -16.05 5.09 9.44
N SER A 145 -15.51 3.96 8.95
CA SER A 145 -15.17 3.73 7.53
C SER A 145 -14.04 4.61 6.96
N THR A 146 -13.25 5.28 7.83
CA THR A 146 -12.10 6.09 7.40
C THR A 146 -10.95 6.01 8.40
N TYR A 147 -9.74 6.35 7.95
CA TYR A 147 -8.60 6.51 8.87
C TYR A 147 -8.61 7.91 9.47
N LYS A 148 -8.37 7.98 10.79
CA LYS A 148 -8.25 9.22 11.55
C LYS A 148 -6.95 9.23 12.34
N ILE A 149 -6.30 10.39 12.40
CA ILE A 149 -5.10 10.59 13.21
C ILE A 149 -5.49 10.66 14.69
N GLN A 150 -4.95 9.72 15.46
CA GLN A 150 -5.14 9.63 16.92
C GLN A 150 -3.99 10.30 17.67
N GLN A 151 -2.80 10.29 17.07
CA GLN A 151 -1.61 10.87 17.68
C GLN A 151 -0.72 11.47 16.57
N LEU A 152 -0.23 12.66 16.85
CA LEU A 152 0.76 13.35 16.02
C LEU A 152 1.87 13.90 16.89
N LYS A 153 3.10 13.42 16.71
CA LYS A 153 4.29 13.89 17.43
C LYS A 153 5.26 14.55 16.47
N ILE A 154 5.72 15.73 16.80
CA ILE A 154 6.75 16.48 16.08
C ILE A 154 7.86 16.80 17.08
N LEU A 155 8.95 16.09 17.02
CA LEU A 155 10.08 16.21 17.95
C LEU A 155 11.30 16.72 17.21
N ARG A 156 12.05 17.63 17.84
CA ARG A 156 13.31 18.12 17.27
C ARG A 156 14.34 16.98 17.22
N GLU A 157 14.92 16.76 16.05
CA GLU A 157 16.04 15.82 15.90
C GLU A 157 17.30 16.45 16.54
N LYS A 158 18.03 15.66 17.33
CA LYS A 158 19.26 16.13 18.02
C LYS A 158 20.46 15.99 17.12
#